data_60ced135b6560304441526e268ef7c3c
#
_entry.id   60ced135b6560304441526e268ef7c3c
#
_cell.length_a   1.000
_cell.length_b   1.000
_cell.length_c   1.000
_cell.angle_alpha   90.00
_cell.angle_beta   90.00
_cell.angle_gamma   90.00
#
_symmetry.space_group_name_H-M   'P 1'
#
loop_
_entity.id
_entity.type
_entity.pdbx_description
1 polymer ?
#
loop_
_entity_poly.entity_id
_entity_poly.type
_entity_poly.pdbx_seq_one_letter_code
_entity_poly.pdbx_strand_id
1 'polypeptide(L)' 'MTSQTSMLHVRIDDETKLQAQQALKSMGMSVSDAVRIFLTRVVAEQAIPFDVRVPN' A
#
# COMPACT_ATOMS: atom_id res chain seq x y z
N MET A 1 1.08 23.10 -9.21
CA MET A 1 0.58 21.90 -9.88
C MET A 1 -0.65 21.38 -9.17
N THR A 2 -1.74 21.27 -9.89
CA THR A 2 -2.95 20.74 -9.30
C THR A 2 -2.91 19.22 -9.33
N SER A 3 -3.18 18.62 -8.21
CA SER A 3 -3.31 17.19 -8.14
C SER A 3 -4.78 16.83 -8.06
N GLN A 4 -5.19 15.94 -8.92
CA GLN A 4 -6.53 15.39 -8.86
C GLN A 4 -6.49 14.08 -8.11
N THR A 5 -7.48 13.88 -7.26
CA THR A 5 -7.55 12.62 -6.53
C THR A 5 -8.33 11.61 -7.36
N SER A 6 -7.88 10.38 -7.28
CA SER A 6 -8.51 9.27 -7.96
C SER A 6 -8.71 8.12 -7.01
N MET A 7 -9.64 7.25 -7.34
CA MET A 7 -9.85 6.04 -6.55
C MET A 7 -9.02 4.91 -7.13
N LEU A 8 -8.41 4.15 -6.26
CA LEU A 8 -7.65 2.97 -6.63
C LEU A 8 -8.38 1.74 -6.13
N HIS A 9 -8.68 0.82 -7.04
CA HIS A 9 -9.36 -0.41 -6.68
C HIS A 9 -8.40 -1.58 -6.84
N VAL A 10 -8.16 -2.28 -5.76
CA VAL A 10 -7.24 -3.41 -5.74
C VAL A 10 -7.95 -4.62 -5.17
N ARG A 11 -7.82 -5.73 -5.87
CA ARG A 11 -8.37 -6.99 -5.36
C ARG A 11 -7.35 -7.64 -4.44
N ILE A 12 -7.79 -7.99 -3.25
CA ILE A 12 -6.95 -8.64 -2.26
C ILE A 12 -7.80 -9.64 -1.50
N ASP A 13 -7.18 -10.75 -1.09
CA ASP A 13 -7.93 -11.75 -0.35
C ASP A 13 -8.32 -11.24 1.03
N ASP A 14 -9.44 -11.76 1.55
CA ASP A 14 -10.00 -11.26 2.79
C ASP A 14 -9.06 -11.43 3.98
N GLU A 15 -8.37 -12.55 4.03
CA GLU A 15 -7.47 -12.83 5.14
C GLU A 15 -6.31 -11.85 5.19
N THR A 16 -5.67 -11.61 4.05
CA THR A 16 -4.58 -10.64 3.98
C THR A 16 -5.06 -9.25 4.33
N LYS A 17 -6.25 -8.89 3.84
CA LYS A 17 -6.81 -7.57 4.15
C LYS A 17 -7.03 -7.42 5.64
N LEU A 18 -7.60 -8.42 6.29
CA LEU A 18 -7.88 -8.37 7.72
C LEU A 18 -6.59 -8.27 8.53
N GLN A 19 -5.61 -9.09 8.19
CA GLN A 19 -4.34 -9.09 8.91
C GLN A 19 -3.61 -7.75 8.71
N ALA A 20 -3.66 -7.21 7.51
CA ALA A 20 -3.06 -5.90 7.24
C ALA A 20 -3.74 -4.80 8.06
N GLN A 21 -5.08 -4.84 8.12
CA GLN A 21 -5.82 -3.85 8.90
C GLN A 21 -5.43 -3.91 10.37
N GLN A 22 -5.28 -5.10 10.92
CA GLN A 22 -4.92 -5.27 12.32
C GLN A 22 -3.50 -4.78 12.59
N ALA A 23 -2.57 -5.13 11.72
CA ALA A 23 -1.19 -4.69 11.87
C ALA A 23 -1.07 -3.17 11.77
N LEU A 24 -1.74 -2.58 10.80
CA LEU A 24 -1.68 -1.13 10.61
C LEU A 24 -2.39 -0.38 11.72
N LYS A 25 -3.47 -0.95 12.25
CA LYS A 25 -4.18 -0.33 13.36
C LYS A 25 -3.27 -0.20 14.58
N SER A 26 -2.43 -1.19 14.81
CA SER A 26 -1.49 -1.12 15.94
C SER A 26 -0.45 -0.02 15.73
N MET A 27 -0.26 0.43 14.51
CA MET A 27 0.63 1.54 14.18
C MET A 27 -0.11 2.88 14.03
N GLY A 28 -1.41 2.89 14.33
CA GLY A 28 -2.22 4.10 14.19
C GLY A 28 -2.48 4.49 12.75
N MET A 29 -2.56 3.52 11.86
CA MET A 29 -2.61 3.77 10.44
C MET A 29 -3.74 2.98 9.80
N SER A 30 -4.34 3.50 8.73
CA SER A 30 -5.31 2.77 7.94
C SER A 30 -4.65 2.12 6.73
N VAL A 31 -5.36 1.16 6.12
CA VAL A 31 -4.86 0.53 4.90
C VAL A 31 -4.70 1.58 3.80
N SER A 32 -5.63 2.51 3.70
CA SER A 32 -5.54 3.58 2.70
C SER A 32 -4.30 4.43 2.90
N ASP A 33 -3.98 4.77 4.13
CA ASP A 33 -2.78 5.53 4.44
C ASP A 33 -1.52 4.76 4.04
N ALA A 34 -1.50 3.47 4.35
CA ALA A 34 -0.35 2.63 4.02
C ALA A 34 -0.15 2.55 2.52
N VAL A 35 -1.24 2.40 1.76
CA VAL A 35 -1.14 2.34 0.30
C VAL A 35 -0.58 3.65 -0.25
N ARG A 36 -1.09 4.78 0.24
CA ARG A 36 -0.59 6.08 -0.25
C ARG A 36 0.89 6.27 0.06
N ILE A 37 1.30 5.91 1.27
CA ILE A 37 2.70 6.02 1.67
C ILE A 37 3.57 5.13 0.79
N PHE A 38 3.14 3.89 0.58
CA PHE A 38 3.88 2.95 -0.24
C PHE A 38 4.06 3.47 -1.66
N LEU A 39 2.98 3.92 -2.28
CA LEU A 39 3.04 4.40 -3.66
C LEU A 39 3.87 5.68 -3.79
N THR A 40 3.79 6.56 -2.80
CA THR A 40 4.61 7.76 -2.78
C THR A 40 6.09 7.38 -2.75
N ARG A 41 6.42 6.36 -1.97
CA ARG A 41 7.80 5.90 -1.86
C ARG A 41 8.28 5.27 -3.16
N VAL A 42 7.40 4.50 -3.80
CA VAL A 42 7.74 3.90 -5.09
C VAL A 42 8.09 4.98 -6.12
N VAL A 43 7.32 6.05 -6.14
CA VAL A 43 7.57 7.15 -7.07
C VAL A 43 8.89 7.84 -6.73
N ALA A 44 9.13 8.10 -5.45
CA ALA A 44 10.33 8.80 -5.03
C ALA A 44 11.61 8.02 -5.36
N GLU A 45 11.57 6.71 -5.21
CA GLU A 45 12.73 5.86 -5.42
C GLU A 45 12.76 5.21 -6.80
N GLN A 46 11.67 5.29 -7.54
CA GLN A 46 11.49 4.59 -8.82
C GLN A 46 11.79 3.11 -8.69
N ALA A 47 11.41 2.54 -7.55
CA ALA A 47 11.67 1.14 -7.24
C ALA A 47 10.78 0.71 -6.09
N ILE A 48 10.57 -0.59 -5.96
CA ILE A 48 9.90 -1.16 -4.81
C ILE A 48 10.89 -1.12 -3.64
N PRO A 49 10.51 -0.58 -2.48
CA PRO A 49 11.44 -0.38 -1.36
C PRO A 49 11.79 -1.66 -0.59
N PHE A 50 11.63 -2.80 -1.22
CA PHE A 50 12.02 -4.08 -0.63
C PHE A 50 12.19 -5.09 -1.75
N ASP A 51 12.82 -6.23 -1.41
CA ASP A 51 13.02 -7.29 -2.40
C ASP A 51 11.69 -7.93 -2.73
N VAL A 52 11.46 -8.08 -4.04
CA VAL A 52 10.26 -8.75 -4.53
C VAL A 52 10.70 -10.04 -5.20
N ARG A 53 10.14 -11.14 -4.73
CA ARG A 53 10.37 -12.44 -5.35
C ARG A 53 9.12 -12.83 -6.10
N VAL A 54 9.30 -13.10 -7.37
CA VAL A 54 8.21 -13.57 -8.21
C VAL A 54 8.30 -15.09 -8.26
N PRO A 55 7.32 -15.79 -7.70
CA PRO A 55 7.33 -17.26 -7.77
C PRO A 55 7.13 -17.70 -9.23
N ASN A 56 7.85 -18.71 -9.60
CA ASN A 56 7.70 -19.30 -10.93
C ASN A 56 6.64 -20.36 -10.92
#